data_004877eabce83648ea2b27e33c608a56
#
_entry.id   004877eabce83648ea2b27e33c608a56
#
_cell.length_a   1.000
_cell.length_b   1.000
_cell.length_c   1.000
_cell.angle_alpha   90.00
_cell.angle_beta   90.00
_cell.angle_gamma   90.00
#
_symmetry.space_group_name_H-M   'P 1'
#
loop_
_entity.id
_entity.type
_entity.pdbx_description
1 polymer ?
#
loop_
_entity_poly.entity_id
_entity_poly.type
_entity_poly.pdbx_seq_one_letter_code
_entity_poly.pdbx_strand_id
1 'polypeptide(L)'
;MNERGGARRQTSTIMTDPSSRSSRFPLGAAVELAELDRDPYPVFARLREKEPITWLPALNMWYVTRYEDVRTIILDTERFTTVSEHSLLLGTFGTHLLTTEGALHDRYRLAVQPHFSTSVIRNHFEVPIRIAAAELIKSFRFAGRIELRAAFARRLLIQAILIACGLPVTAEPYIRQWYDSFEAALANFTLDPSVRLRAQRDVAALHELLQSEIRPAAGPVDASLLAGLINAPSGQRLGDDEIKRNLSIILFGGISTVEALILNTLWALFEHPAVLSRLRADLALLPQVLEETIRWLSPVQSATRHVVKDCEIAGVRLEAGATVNCMLGSANRDPHIFPHPDSFDIRRTNLRRHLGFATGPHSCVGFNLAKSEARIAIEELLALLPQFARVGSESGPLRGYEFRQPAALAIGW
;
A
#
# COMPACT_ATOMS: atom_id res chain seq x y z
N MET A 1 -43.84 49.28 28.46
CA MET A 1 -43.98 47.91 28.96
C MET A 1 -44.17 47.00 27.79
N ASN A 2 -43.15 46.33 27.36
CA ASN A 2 -43.20 45.05 26.65
C ASN A 2 -41.78 44.52 26.46
N GLU A 3 -41.37 43.67 27.38
CA GLU A 3 -40.16 42.88 27.32
C GLU A 3 -40.30 41.82 26.26
N ARG A 4 -39.46 41.84 25.23
CA ARG A 4 -39.28 40.69 24.33
C ARG A 4 -38.08 39.91 24.79
N GLY A 5 -38.34 38.77 25.42
CA GLY A 5 -37.33 37.78 25.81
C GLY A 5 -36.57 37.25 24.59
N GLY A 6 -35.29 37.57 24.51
CA GLY A 6 -34.36 37.00 23.57
C GLY A 6 -33.97 35.60 24.02
N ALA A 7 -34.48 34.59 23.35
CA ALA A 7 -34.00 33.20 23.49
C ALA A 7 -32.54 33.15 23.03
N ARG A 8 -31.61 33.08 23.96
CA ARG A 8 -30.21 32.73 23.71
C ARG A 8 -30.20 31.32 23.12
N ARG A 9 -29.92 31.22 21.82
CA ARG A 9 -29.47 29.97 21.24
C ARG A 9 -28.18 29.59 21.94
N GLN A 10 -28.20 28.53 22.73
CA GLN A 10 -27.02 27.86 23.21
C GLN A 10 -26.34 27.29 21.97
N THR A 11 -25.36 28.02 21.44
CA THR A 11 -24.35 27.44 20.54
C THR A 11 -23.61 26.41 21.35
N SER A 12 -23.85 25.13 21.05
CA SER A 12 -23.10 24.02 21.62
C SER A 12 -21.63 24.26 21.33
N THR A 13 -20.86 24.56 22.37
CA THR A 13 -19.40 24.68 22.31
C THR A 13 -18.86 23.35 21.83
N ILE A 14 -18.26 23.36 20.64
CA ILE A 14 -17.79 22.22 19.87
C ILE A 14 -16.60 21.62 20.60
N MET A 15 -16.63 20.29 20.74
CA MET A 15 -15.62 19.47 21.40
C MET A 15 -14.32 19.44 20.57
N THR A 16 -13.50 20.47 20.69
CA THR A 16 -12.14 20.54 20.10
C THR A 16 -11.06 20.02 21.05
N ASP A 17 -11.41 19.65 22.29
CA ASP A 17 -10.45 19.17 23.27
C ASP A 17 -10.16 17.66 23.10
N PRO A 18 -8.88 17.27 22.85
CA PRO A 18 -8.46 15.86 22.75
C PRO A 18 -8.83 15.02 23.98
N SER A 19 -8.89 15.60 25.18
CA SER A 19 -9.26 14.91 26.41
C SER A 19 -10.73 14.47 26.41
N SER A 20 -11.63 15.28 25.85
CA SER A 20 -13.05 14.97 25.71
C SER A 20 -13.29 13.86 24.67
N ARG A 21 -12.52 13.83 23.59
CA ARG A 21 -12.56 12.74 22.60
C ARG A 21 -12.11 11.41 23.22
N SER A 22 -11.01 11.41 23.96
CA SER A 22 -10.49 10.20 24.63
C SER A 22 -11.49 9.64 25.64
N SER A 23 -12.21 10.49 26.38
CA SER A 23 -13.27 10.04 27.31
C SER A 23 -14.47 9.42 26.61
N ARG A 24 -14.81 9.91 25.40
CA ARG A 24 -15.92 9.37 24.57
C ARG A 24 -15.52 8.08 23.85
N PHE A 25 -14.25 7.90 23.52
CA PHE A 25 -13.72 6.76 22.78
C PHE A 25 -12.62 6.04 23.58
N PRO A 26 -13.00 5.41 24.72
CA PRO A 26 -12.02 4.84 25.65
C PRO A 26 -11.24 3.66 25.10
N LEU A 27 -11.82 2.86 24.17
CA LEU A 27 -11.11 1.73 23.56
C LEU A 27 -10.03 2.23 22.60
N GLY A 28 -10.33 3.22 21.76
CA GLY A 28 -9.32 3.82 20.88
C GLY A 28 -8.25 4.58 21.67
N ALA A 29 -8.65 5.29 22.74
CA ALA A 29 -7.71 6.00 23.59
C ALA A 29 -6.73 5.08 24.34
N ALA A 30 -7.10 3.84 24.57
CA ALA A 30 -6.26 2.82 25.23
C ALA A 30 -5.37 2.02 24.25
N VAL A 31 -5.44 2.27 22.94
CA VAL A 31 -4.63 1.54 21.95
C VAL A 31 -3.18 1.99 22.01
N GLU A 32 -2.28 1.05 22.18
CA GLU A 32 -0.84 1.25 22.13
C GLU A 32 -0.29 0.92 20.73
N LEU A 33 0.58 1.79 20.18
CA LEU A 33 1.20 1.57 18.86
C LEU A 33 2.03 0.29 18.82
N ALA A 34 2.66 -0.08 19.93
CA ALA A 34 3.42 -1.34 20.05
C ALA A 34 2.52 -2.58 19.94
N GLU A 35 1.26 -2.50 20.39
CA GLU A 35 0.27 -3.59 20.23
C GLU A 35 -0.13 -3.70 18.75
N LEU A 36 -0.43 -2.59 18.09
CA LEU A 36 -0.74 -2.55 16.66
C LEU A 36 0.42 -3.07 15.80
N ASP A 37 1.64 -2.68 16.11
CA ASP A 37 2.83 -3.16 15.40
C ASP A 37 3.01 -4.67 15.53
N ARG A 38 2.85 -5.19 16.75
CA ARG A 38 3.01 -6.62 17.02
C ARG A 38 1.91 -7.45 16.38
N ASP A 39 0.63 -7.16 16.68
CA ASP A 39 -0.53 -7.82 16.11
C ASP A 39 -1.78 -6.94 16.17
N PRO A 40 -2.17 -6.26 15.08
CA PRO A 40 -3.28 -5.33 15.07
C PRO A 40 -4.66 -6.02 15.08
N TYR A 41 -4.74 -7.28 14.70
CA TYR A 41 -6.03 -7.94 14.42
C TYR A 41 -6.94 -8.12 15.66
N PRO A 42 -6.43 -8.48 16.85
CA PRO A 42 -7.25 -8.51 18.06
C PRO A 42 -7.78 -7.12 18.44
N VAL A 43 -6.95 -6.08 18.28
CA VAL A 43 -7.36 -4.67 18.48
C VAL A 43 -8.47 -4.31 17.51
N PHE A 44 -8.27 -4.58 16.22
CA PHE A 44 -9.27 -4.31 15.18
C PHE A 44 -10.59 -5.05 15.43
N ALA A 45 -10.56 -6.29 15.87
CA ALA A 45 -11.77 -7.05 16.19
C ALA A 45 -12.57 -6.38 17.32
N ARG A 46 -11.89 -5.99 18.41
CA ARG A 46 -12.48 -5.27 19.54
C ARG A 46 -13.07 -3.92 19.13
N LEU A 47 -12.32 -3.14 18.32
CA LEU A 47 -12.79 -1.84 17.83
C LEU A 47 -13.99 -2.01 16.88
N ARG A 48 -13.95 -2.92 15.91
CA ARG A 48 -15.07 -3.17 14.99
C ARG A 48 -16.38 -3.48 15.72
N GLU A 49 -16.28 -4.25 16.79
CA GLU A 49 -17.45 -4.64 17.57
C GLU A 49 -18.03 -3.47 18.38
N LYS A 50 -17.18 -2.72 19.10
CA LYS A 50 -17.59 -1.81 20.17
C LYS A 50 -17.40 -0.32 19.88
N GLU A 51 -16.35 0.04 19.15
CA GLU A 51 -16.01 1.42 18.73
C GLU A 51 -15.56 1.44 17.28
N PRO A 52 -16.44 1.16 16.30
CA PRO A 52 -16.04 0.99 14.90
C PRO A 52 -15.44 2.24 14.26
N ILE A 53 -15.78 3.40 14.75
CA ILE A 53 -15.14 4.68 14.47
C ILE A 53 -14.64 5.21 15.82
N THR A 54 -13.33 5.37 15.94
CA THR A 54 -12.71 5.67 17.23
C THR A 54 -11.56 6.68 17.08
N TRP A 55 -11.31 7.43 18.15
CA TRP A 55 -10.21 8.39 18.22
C TRP A 55 -8.96 7.74 18.80
N LEU A 56 -7.83 7.80 18.06
CA LEU A 56 -6.51 7.38 18.53
C LEU A 56 -5.64 8.61 18.88
N PRO A 57 -5.53 8.98 20.14
CA PRO A 57 -4.68 10.11 20.53
C PRO A 57 -3.20 9.89 20.21
N ALA A 58 -2.72 8.65 20.26
CA ALA A 58 -1.33 8.29 19.95
C ALA A 58 -0.89 8.68 18.52
N LEU A 59 -1.84 8.77 17.58
CA LEU A 59 -1.60 9.16 16.17
C LEU A 59 -2.32 10.46 15.80
N ASN A 60 -3.11 11.04 16.71
CA ASN A 60 -3.94 12.23 16.46
C ASN A 60 -4.86 12.06 15.25
N MET A 61 -5.52 10.90 15.13
CA MET A 61 -6.40 10.58 14.00
C MET A 61 -7.56 9.66 14.39
N TRP A 62 -8.57 9.63 13.53
CA TRP A 62 -9.69 8.72 13.63
C TRP A 62 -9.36 7.39 12.95
N TYR A 63 -9.70 6.26 13.58
CA TYR A 63 -9.67 4.94 12.96
C TYR A 63 -11.09 4.50 12.62
N VAL A 64 -11.25 3.95 11.42
CA VAL A 64 -12.50 3.37 10.91
C VAL A 64 -12.25 1.91 10.58
N THR A 65 -13.00 1.01 11.21
CA THR A 65 -12.64 -0.41 11.25
C THR A 65 -13.62 -1.36 10.57
N ARG A 66 -14.92 -0.98 10.42
CA ARG A 66 -15.92 -1.79 9.71
C ARG A 66 -15.81 -1.64 8.20
N TYR A 67 -16.07 -2.70 7.48
CA TYR A 67 -15.95 -2.77 6.03
C TYR A 67 -16.80 -1.71 5.32
N GLU A 68 -18.10 -1.59 5.64
CA GLU A 68 -18.98 -0.66 4.95
C GLU A 68 -18.66 0.80 5.28
N ASP A 69 -18.24 1.10 6.51
CA ASP A 69 -17.82 2.45 6.90
C ASP A 69 -16.53 2.86 6.17
N VAL A 70 -15.54 1.96 6.11
CA VAL A 70 -14.30 2.13 5.34
C VAL A 70 -14.61 2.37 3.88
N ARG A 71 -15.46 1.54 3.28
CA ARG A 71 -15.85 1.65 1.88
C ARG A 71 -16.59 2.96 1.60
N THR A 72 -17.51 3.35 2.49
CA THR A 72 -18.26 4.62 2.38
C THR A 72 -17.31 5.81 2.33
N ILE A 73 -16.35 5.89 3.27
CA ILE A 73 -15.40 7.00 3.34
C ILE A 73 -14.48 7.05 2.10
N ILE A 74 -13.99 5.89 1.66
CA ILE A 74 -13.07 5.82 0.51
C ILE A 74 -13.76 6.25 -0.80
N LEU A 75 -15.06 6.00 -0.93
CA LEU A 75 -15.83 6.33 -2.14
C LEU A 75 -16.38 7.76 -2.15
N ASP A 76 -16.46 8.41 -1.01
CA ASP A 76 -17.05 9.73 -0.87
C ASP A 76 -16.00 10.84 -1.02
N THR A 77 -15.78 11.26 -2.24
CA THR A 77 -14.83 12.32 -2.59
C THR A 77 -15.33 13.74 -2.30
N GLU A 78 -16.61 13.90 -1.94
CA GLU A 78 -17.16 15.22 -1.56
C GLU A 78 -16.85 15.58 -0.10
N ARG A 79 -16.86 14.58 0.78
CA ARG A 79 -16.64 14.76 2.21
C ARG A 79 -15.22 14.40 2.63
N PHE A 80 -14.52 13.56 1.85
CA PHE A 80 -13.20 13.04 2.19
C PHE A 80 -12.23 13.19 1.02
N THR A 81 -11.00 13.60 1.31
CA THR A 81 -9.96 13.84 0.30
C THR A 81 -8.65 13.17 0.67
N THR A 82 -7.80 12.94 -0.31
CA THR A 82 -6.38 12.55 -0.12
C THR A 82 -5.47 13.79 -0.02
N VAL A 83 -5.98 14.98 -0.32
CA VAL A 83 -5.20 16.22 -0.34
C VAL A 83 -5.09 16.80 1.06
N SER A 84 -3.85 16.98 1.53
CA SER A 84 -3.56 17.64 2.80
C SER A 84 -2.16 18.26 2.76
N GLU A 85 -2.02 19.48 3.26
CA GLU A 85 -0.71 20.13 3.45
C GLU A 85 0.19 19.40 4.46
N HIS A 86 -0.42 18.60 5.35
CA HIS A 86 0.28 17.76 6.32
C HIS A 86 0.61 16.36 5.80
N SER A 87 0.34 16.07 4.53
CA SER A 87 0.63 14.78 3.92
C SER A 87 2.13 14.52 3.82
N LEU A 88 2.61 13.44 4.45
CA LEU A 88 3.99 12.99 4.32
C LEU A 88 4.33 12.65 2.86
N LEU A 89 3.38 12.14 2.09
CA LEU A 89 3.53 11.88 0.65
C LEU A 89 3.78 13.16 -0.13
N LEU A 90 2.96 14.20 0.11
CA LEU A 90 3.13 15.51 -0.51
C LEU A 90 4.46 16.13 -0.13
N GLY A 91 4.83 16.07 1.15
CA GLY A 91 6.09 16.61 1.68
C GLY A 91 7.34 15.90 1.14
N THR A 92 7.23 14.63 0.73
CA THR A 92 8.34 13.82 0.21
C THR A 92 8.46 13.90 -1.29
N PHE A 93 7.38 13.64 -2.05
CA PHE A 93 7.40 13.51 -3.51
C PHE A 93 6.77 14.67 -4.27
N GLY A 94 6.16 15.65 -3.56
CA GLY A 94 5.43 16.75 -4.17
C GLY A 94 4.04 16.34 -4.68
N THR A 95 3.47 17.14 -5.58
CA THR A 95 2.13 16.91 -6.15
C THR A 95 2.15 15.80 -7.18
N HIS A 96 1.38 14.74 -6.95
CA HIS A 96 1.29 13.56 -7.80
C HIS A 96 -0.09 12.87 -7.69
N LEU A 97 -0.30 11.76 -8.38
CA LEU A 97 -1.55 11.01 -8.48
C LEU A 97 -2.25 10.76 -7.11
N LEU A 98 -1.51 10.45 -6.04
CA LEU A 98 -2.12 10.17 -4.72
C LEU A 98 -2.34 11.43 -3.86
N THR A 99 -1.88 12.60 -4.28
CA THR A 99 -2.02 13.88 -3.55
C THR A 99 -2.86 14.90 -4.32
N THR A 100 -3.69 14.44 -5.24
CA THR A 100 -4.59 15.27 -6.07
C THR A 100 -5.98 14.69 -6.12
N GLU A 101 -6.96 15.54 -6.42
CA GLU A 101 -8.38 15.16 -6.59
C GLU A 101 -8.96 15.79 -7.86
N GLY A 102 -10.14 15.32 -8.27
CA GLY A 102 -10.92 15.86 -9.38
C GLY A 102 -10.16 15.83 -10.71
N ALA A 103 -10.28 16.88 -11.51
CA ALA A 103 -9.75 16.92 -12.88
C ALA A 103 -8.23 16.70 -12.97
N LEU A 104 -7.46 17.15 -11.96
CA LEU A 104 -6.01 16.93 -11.96
C LEU A 104 -5.65 15.48 -11.66
N HIS A 105 -6.34 14.85 -10.69
CA HIS A 105 -6.23 13.42 -10.42
C HIS A 105 -6.58 12.61 -11.67
N ASP A 106 -7.71 12.92 -12.31
CA ASP A 106 -8.18 12.19 -13.50
C ASP A 106 -7.17 12.30 -14.65
N ARG A 107 -6.57 13.49 -14.85
CA ARG A 107 -5.53 13.69 -15.86
C ARG A 107 -4.31 12.81 -15.59
N TYR A 108 -3.83 12.75 -14.36
CA TYR A 108 -2.70 11.86 -13.99
C TYR A 108 -3.09 10.39 -14.11
N ARG A 109 -4.29 10.04 -13.65
CA ARG A 109 -4.79 8.66 -13.71
C ARG A 109 -4.91 8.16 -15.14
N LEU A 110 -5.49 8.95 -16.04
CA LEU A 110 -5.63 8.62 -17.46
C LEU A 110 -4.28 8.47 -18.17
N ALA A 111 -3.28 9.26 -17.78
CA ALA A 111 -1.93 9.14 -18.35
C ALA A 111 -1.21 7.85 -17.88
N VAL A 112 -1.45 7.40 -16.64
CA VAL A 112 -0.70 6.31 -16.02
C VAL A 112 -1.38 4.94 -16.20
N GLN A 113 -2.69 4.86 -15.96
CA GLN A 113 -3.42 3.60 -15.81
C GLN A 113 -3.33 2.64 -17.02
N PRO A 114 -3.34 3.10 -18.28
CA PRO A 114 -3.27 2.19 -19.44
C PRO A 114 -2.03 1.28 -19.45
N HIS A 115 -0.90 1.78 -18.92
CA HIS A 115 0.38 1.06 -18.87
C HIS A 115 0.38 -0.09 -17.85
N PHE A 116 -0.58 -0.11 -16.92
CA PHE A 116 -0.79 -1.20 -15.93
C PHE A 116 -1.99 -2.08 -16.26
N SER A 117 -2.47 -2.08 -17.52
CA SER A 117 -3.51 -3.00 -17.97
C SER A 117 -2.98 -4.44 -18.03
N THR A 118 -3.88 -5.43 -17.83
CA THR A 118 -3.51 -6.84 -17.87
C THR A 118 -2.86 -7.24 -19.19
N SER A 119 -3.29 -6.67 -20.32
CA SER A 119 -2.72 -6.96 -21.64
C SER A 119 -1.29 -6.44 -21.77
N VAL A 120 -1.02 -5.20 -21.33
CA VAL A 120 0.34 -4.63 -21.35
C VAL A 120 1.28 -5.45 -20.47
N ILE A 121 0.87 -5.77 -19.25
CA ILE A 121 1.69 -6.55 -18.32
C ILE A 121 2.04 -7.90 -18.91
N ARG A 122 1.04 -8.65 -19.40
CA ARG A 122 1.24 -9.98 -19.97
C ARG A 122 2.16 -9.96 -21.18
N ASN A 123 1.96 -9.00 -22.07
CA ASN A 123 2.66 -8.99 -23.36
C ASN A 123 4.07 -8.39 -23.26
N HIS A 124 4.34 -7.53 -22.29
CA HIS A 124 5.58 -6.76 -22.26
C HIS A 124 6.41 -6.94 -20.98
N PHE A 125 5.80 -7.22 -19.81
CA PHE A 125 6.53 -7.21 -18.55
C PHE A 125 6.72 -8.59 -17.93
N GLU A 126 5.79 -9.54 -18.09
CA GLU A 126 5.89 -10.87 -17.43
C GLU A 126 7.16 -11.64 -17.80
N VAL A 127 7.54 -11.64 -19.08
CA VAL A 127 8.74 -12.38 -19.52
C VAL A 127 10.02 -11.75 -18.96
N PRO A 128 10.28 -10.44 -19.10
CA PRO A 128 11.45 -9.81 -18.47
C PRO A 128 11.51 -10.00 -16.95
N ILE A 129 10.38 -9.87 -16.24
CA ILE A 129 10.32 -10.07 -14.78
C ILE A 129 10.63 -11.52 -14.42
N ARG A 130 10.14 -12.49 -15.17
CA ARG A 130 10.44 -13.91 -14.97
C ARG A 130 11.92 -14.20 -15.17
N ILE A 131 12.54 -13.63 -16.19
CA ILE A 131 13.99 -13.77 -16.41
C ILE A 131 14.74 -13.20 -15.21
N ALA A 132 14.39 -11.99 -14.74
CA ALA A 132 15.01 -11.38 -13.57
C ALA A 132 14.87 -12.24 -12.30
N ALA A 133 13.67 -12.81 -12.06
CA ALA A 133 13.43 -13.70 -10.92
C ALA A 133 14.31 -14.96 -11.01
N ALA A 134 14.34 -15.61 -12.18
CA ALA A 134 15.16 -16.80 -12.38
C ALA A 134 16.66 -16.52 -12.20
N GLU A 135 17.19 -15.42 -12.72
CA GLU A 135 18.60 -15.04 -12.57
C GLU A 135 18.96 -14.76 -11.10
N LEU A 136 18.09 -14.06 -10.35
CA LEU A 136 18.28 -13.86 -8.93
C LEU A 136 18.31 -15.20 -8.18
N ILE A 137 17.40 -16.12 -8.43
CA ILE A 137 17.37 -17.45 -7.78
C ILE A 137 18.62 -18.25 -8.13
N LYS A 138 19.05 -18.25 -9.39
CA LYS A 138 20.28 -18.92 -9.82
C LYS A 138 21.52 -18.41 -9.07
N SER A 139 21.56 -17.13 -8.71
CA SER A 139 22.71 -16.54 -8.02
C SER A 139 22.92 -17.11 -6.61
N PHE A 140 21.89 -17.61 -5.96
CA PHE A 140 21.96 -18.15 -4.60
C PHE A 140 21.54 -19.62 -4.45
N ARG A 141 21.07 -20.30 -5.50
CA ARG A 141 20.51 -21.66 -5.43
C ARG A 141 21.42 -22.71 -4.81
N PHE A 142 22.74 -22.47 -4.73
CA PHE A 142 23.71 -23.37 -4.12
C PHE A 142 24.08 -22.98 -2.67
N ALA A 143 23.48 -21.93 -2.13
CA ALA A 143 23.76 -21.46 -0.77
C ALA A 143 23.10 -22.32 0.32
N GLY A 144 22.12 -23.18 -0.04
CA GLY A 144 21.37 -24.03 0.88
C GLY A 144 20.36 -23.28 1.76
N ARG A 145 20.54 -21.97 1.96
CA ARG A 145 19.61 -21.09 2.69
C ARG A 145 19.84 -19.63 2.33
N ILE A 146 18.80 -18.81 2.56
CA ILE A 146 18.83 -17.37 2.25
C ILE A 146 17.78 -16.61 3.06
N GLU A 147 18.04 -15.31 3.32
CA GLU A 147 17.01 -14.35 3.72
C GLU A 147 16.36 -13.78 2.48
N LEU A 148 15.06 -14.06 2.29
CA LEU A 148 14.34 -13.80 1.04
C LEU A 148 14.11 -12.31 0.76
N ARG A 149 13.90 -11.49 1.79
CA ARG A 149 13.57 -10.09 1.62
C ARG A 149 14.68 -9.35 0.88
N ALA A 150 15.87 -9.36 1.46
CA ALA A 150 17.01 -8.60 0.94
C ALA A 150 17.62 -9.23 -0.31
N ALA A 151 17.73 -10.57 -0.35
CA ALA A 151 18.45 -11.25 -1.40
C ALA A 151 17.61 -11.53 -2.65
N PHE A 152 16.27 -11.57 -2.52
CA PHE A 152 15.37 -11.90 -3.63
C PHE A 152 14.27 -10.85 -3.82
N ALA A 153 13.30 -10.75 -2.89
CA ALA A 153 12.07 -10.03 -3.14
C ALA A 153 12.33 -8.55 -3.44
N ARG A 154 13.08 -7.83 -2.60
CA ARG A 154 13.38 -6.40 -2.82
C ARG A 154 14.11 -6.15 -4.14
N ARG A 155 15.11 -6.96 -4.45
CA ARG A 155 15.88 -6.82 -5.70
C ARG A 155 15.03 -7.08 -6.93
N LEU A 156 14.23 -8.15 -6.91
CA LEU A 156 13.30 -8.47 -7.99
C LEU A 156 12.34 -7.32 -8.26
N LEU A 157 11.73 -6.76 -7.20
CA LEU A 157 10.71 -5.73 -7.36
C LEU A 157 11.28 -4.39 -7.80
N ILE A 158 12.49 -4.03 -7.38
CA ILE A 158 13.17 -2.86 -7.95
C ILE A 158 13.41 -3.07 -9.45
N GLN A 159 13.89 -4.23 -9.87
CA GLN A 159 14.09 -4.53 -11.29
C GLN A 159 12.76 -4.54 -12.06
N ALA A 160 11.72 -5.14 -11.50
CA ALA A 160 10.40 -5.23 -12.13
C ALA A 160 9.76 -3.84 -12.34
N ILE A 161 9.81 -2.97 -11.33
CA ILE A 161 9.25 -1.62 -11.48
C ILE A 161 10.10 -0.75 -12.42
N LEU A 162 11.41 -0.92 -12.46
CA LEU A 162 12.28 -0.25 -13.44
C LEU A 162 11.90 -0.69 -14.87
N ILE A 163 11.69 -1.99 -15.10
CA ILE A 163 11.22 -2.52 -16.38
C ILE A 163 9.87 -1.91 -16.77
N ALA A 164 8.88 -1.94 -15.86
CA ALA A 164 7.55 -1.40 -16.13
C ALA A 164 7.55 0.11 -16.37
N CYS A 165 8.44 0.84 -15.70
CA CYS A 165 8.62 2.28 -15.90
C CYS A 165 9.45 2.62 -17.15
N GLY A 166 10.17 1.67 -17.75
CA GLY A 166 11.08 1.93 -18.89
C GLY A 166 12.38 2.59 -18.45
N LEU A 167 12.87 2.27 -17.27
CA LEU A 167 14.10 2.77 -16.71
C LEU A 167 15.21 1.71 -16.77
N PRO A 168 16.48 2.10 -16.84
CA PRO A 168 17.58 1.16 -16.93
C PRO A 168 17.68 0.30 -15.65
N VAL A 169 17.72 -1.04 -15.81
CA VAL A 169 17.84 -1.98 -14.66
C VAL A 169 19.15 -1.77 -13.88
N THR A 170 20.15 -1.18 -14.51
CA THR A 170 21.41 -0.76 -13.89
C THR A 170 21.22 0.30 -12.79
N ALA A 171 20.06 0.96 -12.73
CA ALA A 171 19.69 1.88 -11.66
C ALA A 171 19.30 1.18 -10.34
N GLU A 172 19.11 -0.17 -10.32
CA GLU A 172 18.69 -0.94 -9.13
C GLU A 172 19.50 -0.60 -7.87
N PRO A 173 20.85 -0.55 -7.87
CA PRO A 173 21.60 -0.25 -6.67
C PRO A 173 21.32 1.15 -6.09
N TYR A 174 21.10 2.13 -6.95
CA TYR A 174 20.77 3.50 -6.53
C TYR A 174 19.37 3.58 -5.95
N ILE A 175 18.36 3.02 -6.64
CA ILE A 175 16.98 2.96 -6.13
C ILE A 175 16.96 2.25 -4.77
N ARG A 176 17.64 1.13 -4.61
CA ARG A 176 17.72 0.38 -3.35
C ARG A 176 18.31 1.22 -2.20
N GLN A 177 19.36 2.02 -2.49
CA GLN A 177 19.96 2.92 -1.51
C GLN A 177 19.01 4.04 -1.08
N TRP A 178 18.27 4.65 -2.03
CA TRP A 178 17.35 5.76 -1.73
C TRP A 178 16.06 5.30 -1.08
N TYR A 179 15.65 4.08 -1.36
CA TYR A 179 14.34 3.55 -0.95
C TYR A 179 14.13 3.55 0.57
N ASP A 180 15.16 3.22 1.34
CA ASP A 180 15.09 3.22 2.80
C ASP A 180 14.83 4.63 3.36
N SER A 181 15.32 5.68 2.69
CA SER A 181 15.04 7.07 3.08
C SER A 181 13.59 7.47 2.76
N PHE A 182 13.02 6.94 1.68
CA PHE A 182 11.62 7.18 1.31
C PHE A 182 10.67 6.48 2.32
N GLU A 183 10.94 5.23 2.68
CA GLU A 183 10.18 4.51 3.72
C GLU A 183 10.25 5.27 5.06
N ALA A 184 11.44 5.69 5.46
CA ALA A 184 11.62 6.47 6.69
C ALA A 184 10.85 7.79 6.68
N ALA A 185 10.82 8.51 5.55
CA ALA A 185 10.09 9.77 5.43
C ALA A 185 8.58 9.59 5.55
N LEU A 186 8.03 8.51 5.01
CA LEU A 186 6.59 8.21 5.09
C LEU A 186 6.16 7.63 6.45
N ALA A 187 7.10 7.19 7.27
CA ALA A 187 6.89 6.80 8.66
C ALA A 187 7.26 7.92 9.66
N ASN A 188 7.65 9.09 9.18
CA ASN A 188 8.14 10.21 10.02
C ASN A 188 7.00 11.00 10.67
N PHE A 189 6.17 10.34 11.45
CA PHE A 189 5.06 10.97 12.18
C PHE A 189 5.52 11.94 13.27
N THR A 190 6.78 11.85 13.70
CA THR A 190 7.40 12.80 14.66
C THR A 190 7.90 14.07 14.00
N LEU A 191 7.84 14.14 12.65
CA LEU A 191 8.31 15.27 11.83
C LEU A 191 9.79 15.61 12.04
N ASP A 192 10.64 14.60 12.29
CA ASP A 192 12.08 14.78 12.42
C ASP A 192 12.66 15.43 11.15
N PRO A 193 13.28 16.63 11.27
CA PRO A 193 13.83 17.35 10.12
C PRO A 193 14.95 16.59 9.41
N SER A 194 15.75 15.79 10.14
CA SER A 194 16.88 15.06 9.57
C SER A 194 16.42 13.95 8.61
N VAL A 195 15.33 13.26 8.95
CA VAL A 195 14.68 12.25 8.10
C VAL A 195 14.16 12.90 6.83
N ARG A 196 13.46 14.04 6.96
CA ARG A 196 12.93 14.79 5.82
C ARG A 196 14.03 15.28 4.88
N LEU A 197 15.09 15.86 5.41
CA LEU A 197 16.23 16.38 4.61
C LEU A 197 16.92 15.25 3.83
N ARG A 198 17.10 14.07 4.44
CA ARG A 198 17.67 12.91 3.77
C ARG A 198 16.80 12.47 2.60
N ALA A 199 15.49 12.32 2.82
CA ALA A 199 14.57 11.93 1.77
C ALA A 199 14.50 12.96 0.62
N GLN A 200 14.49 14.26 0.94
CA GLN A 200 14.51 15.33 -0.07
C GLN A 200 15.76 15.27 -0.96
N ARG A 201 16.94 15.02 -0.37
CA ARG A 201 18.18 14.83 -1.13
C ARG A 201 18.08 13.62 -2.06
N ASP A 202 17.58 12.49 -1.55
CA ASP A 202 17.51 11.24 -2.30
C ASP A 202 16.40 11.31 -3.39
N VAL A 203 15.30 12.04 -3.15
CA VAL A 203 14.29 12.37 -4.19
C VAL A 203 14.88 13.29 -5.25
N ALA A 204 15.72 14.26 -4.90
CA ALA A 204 16.40 15.10 -5.87
C ALA A 204 17.32 14.27 -6.79
N ALA A 205 18.11 13.35 -6.22
CA ALA A 205 18.94 12.43 -7.00
C ALA A 205 18.12 11.52 -7.93
N LEU A 206 16.95 11.01 -7.44
CA LEU A 206 16.01 10.28 -8.29
C LEU A 206 15.49 11.16 -9.44
N HIS A 207 15.14 12.42 -9.15
CA HIS A 207 14.67 13.35 -10.20
C HIS A 207 15.73 13.68 -11.24
N GLU A 208 17.00 13.74 -10.86
CA GLU A 208 18.13 13.90 -11.80
C GLU A 208 18.26 12.66 -12.72
N LEU A 209 18.17 11.46 -12.16
CA LEU A 209 18.15 10.21 -12.94
C LEU A 209 16.95 10.21 -13.90
N LEU A 210 15.75 10.51 -13.42
CA LEU A 210 14.55 10.55 -14.27
C LEU A 210 14.67 11.63 -15.38
N GLN A 211 15.25 12.80 -15.07
CA GLN A 211 15.45 13.86 -16.07
C GLN A 211 16.38 13.39 -17.19
N SER A 212 17.38 12.57 -16.90
CA SER A 212 18.26 12.02 -17.94
C SER A 212 17.56 11.05 -18.88
N GLU A 213 16.48 10.41 -18.42
CA GLU A 213 15.68 9.45 -19.18
C GLU A 213 14.47 10.09 -19.92
N ILE A 214 14.05 11.29 -19.53
CA ILE A 214 12.95 12.03 -20.19
C ILE A 214 13.47 12.62 -21.52
N ARG A 215 13.60 11.77 -22.55
CA ARG A 215 14.03 12.16 -23.90
C ARG A 215 13.04 11.58 -24.92
N PRO A 216 12.79 12.30 -26.04
CA PRO A 216 12.03 11.72 -27.14
C PRO A 216 12.67 10.41 -27.58
N ALA A 217 11.88 9.36 -27.68
CA ALA A 217 12.38 8.06 -28.12
C ALA A 217 12.91 8.14 -29.55
N ALA A 218 14.15 7.73 -29.77
CA ALA A 218 14.78 7.63 -31.09
C ALA A 218 14.42 6.33 -31.84
N GLY A 219 13.41 5.57 -31.37
CA GLY A 219 13.03 4.27 -31.90
C GLY A 219 11.55 3.93 -31.67
N PRO A 220 11.14 2.67 -31.90
CA PRO A 220 9.79 2.22 -31.61
C PRO A 220 9.43 2.53 -30.17
N VAL A 221 8.25 3.14 -29.95
CA VAL A 221 7.73 3.39 -28.60
C VAL A 221 7.47 2.04 -27.93
N ASP A 222 8.17 1.75 -26.84
CA ASP A 222 7.87 0.58 -26.02
C ASP A 222 6.59 0.82 -25.19
N ALA A 223 6.10 -0.23 -24.52
CA ALA A 223 4.87 -0.17 -23.74
C ALA A 223 5.08 0.37 -22.32
N SER A 224 6.31 0.81 -21.99
CA SER A 224 6.64 1.29 -20.64
C SER A 224 5.91 2.58 -20.28
N LEU A 225 5.80 2.83 -19.00
CA LEU A 225 5.13 4.03 -18.50
C LEU A 225 5.80 5.31 -18.99
N LEU A 226 7.13 5.40 -18.89
CA LEU A 226 7.88 6.60 -19.30
C LEU A 226 7.72 6.89 -20.78
N ALA A 227 7.83 5.86 -21.63
CA ALA A 227 7.63 5.99 -23.08
C ALA A 227 6.22 6.51 -23.39
N GLY A 228 5.19 5.99 -22.72
CA GLY A 228 3.82 6.45 -22.88
C GLY A 228 3.61 7.90 -22.43
N LEU A 229 4.19 8.30 -21.32
CA LEU A 229 4.09 9.67 -20.79
C LEU A 229 4.79 10.71 -21.70
N ILE A 230 5.96 10.36 -22.23
CA ILE A 230 6.72 11.27 -23.12
C ILE A 230 6.03 11.41 -24.48
N ASN A 231 5.51 10.32 -25.04
CA ASN A 231 4.92 10.29 -26.38
C ASN A 231 3.39 10.50 -26.37
N ALA A 232 2.81 10.93 -25.25
CA ALA A 232 1.39 11.25 -25.17
C ALA A 232 1.02 12.35 -26.19
N PRO A 233 -0.20 12.32 -26.79
CA PRO A 233 -0.65 13.31 -27.76
C PRO A 233 -0.55 14.74 -27.19
N SER A 234 -0.32 15.71 -28.07
CA SER A 234 -0.29 17.14 -27.71
C SER A 234 -1.57 17.52 -26.95
N GLY A 235 -1.42 18.17 -25.80
CA GLY A 235 -2.51 18.53 -24.90
C GLY A 235 -2.85 17.48 -23.82
N GLN A 236 -2.36 16.23 -23.96
CA GLN A 236 -2.48 15.20 -22.92
C GLN A 236 -1.16 14.93 -22.20
N ARG A 237 -0.04 15.35 -22.79
CA ARG A 237 1.31 15.17 -22.22
C ARG A 237 1.40 15.87 -20.85
N LEU A 238 2.01 15.20 -19.89
CA LEU A 238 2.41 15.77 -18.61
C LEU A 238 3.71 16.59 -18.79
N GLY A 239 3.87 17.65 -17.99
CA GLY A 239 5.15 18.36 -17.91
C GLY A 239 6.22 17.47 -17.27
N ASP A 240 7.49 17.74 -17.56
CA ASP A 240 8.61 16.91 -17.08
C ASP A 240 8.62 16.77 -15.56
N ASP A 241 8.29 17.82 -14.80
CA ASP A 241 8.16 17.75 -13.33
C ASP A 241 6.98 16.91 -12.88
N GLU A 242 5.85 16.94 -13.60
CA GLU A 242 4.71 16.08 -13.32
C GLU A 242 5.05 14.61 -13.59
N ILE A 243 5.80 14.33 -14.67
CA ILE A 243 6.30 12.99 -14.99
C ILE A 243 7.20 12.49 -13.86
N LYS A 244 8.20 13.27 -13.43
CA LYS A 244 9.12 12.89 -12.36
C LYS A 244 8.39 12.56 -11.06
N ARG A 245 7.45 13.40 -10.62
CA ARG A 245 6.72 13.20 -9.38
C ARG A 245 5.81 11.97 -9.45
N ASN A 246 5.10 11.76 -10.57
CA ASN A 246 4.26 10.58 -10.74
C ASN A 246 5.09 9.29 -10.86
N LEU A 247 6.23 9.30 -11.53
CA LEU A 247 7.16 8.16 -11.55
C LEU A 247 7.72 7.87 -10.16
N SER A 248 8.08 8.90 -9.38
CA SER A 248 8.60 8.71 -8.02
C SER A 248 7.62 7.98 -7.11
N ILE A 249 6.35 8.37 -7.10
CA ILE A 249 5.34 7.67 -6.29
C ILE A 249 5.01 6.27 -6.81
N ILE A 250 5.08 6.04 -8.12
CA ILE A 250 4.87 4.72 -8.71
C ILE A 250 6.03 3.79 -8.37
N LEU A 251 7.28 4.26 -8.49
CA LEU A 251 8.47 3.53 -8.06
C LEU A 251 8.38 3.18 -6.58
N PHE A 252 8.02 4.13 -5.73
CA PHE A 252 7.84 3.88 -4.30
C PHE A 252 6.76 2.85 -4.03
N GLY A 253 5.56 3.03 -4.60
CA GLY A 253 4.41 2.16 -4.34
C GLY A 253 4.56 0.74 -4.89
N GLY A 254 5.42 0.52 -5.88
CA GLY A 254 5.64 -0.77 -6.53
C GLY A 254 6.66 -1.69 -5.85
N ILE A 255 7.34 -1.27 -4.78
CA ILE A 255 8.40 -2.06 -4.16
C ILE A 255 7.94 -2.70 -2.86
N SER A 256 7.89 -1.97 -1.73
CA SER A 256 7.66 -2.59 -0.41
C SER A 256 6.30 -3.25 -0.25
N THR A 257 5.28 -2.75 -0.94
CA THR A 257 3.93 -3.32 -0.86
C THR A 257 3.85 -4.70 -1.52
N VAL A 258 4.55 -4.88 -2.66
CA VAL A 258 4.61 -6.16 -3.36
C VAL A 258 5.64 -7.09 -2.70
N GLU A 259 6.75 -6.56 -2.16
CA GLU A 259 7.66 -7.29 -1.28
C GLU A 259 6.87 -7.93 -0.14
N ALA A 260 6.06 -7.12 0.56
CA ALA A 260 5.19 -7.61 1.61
C ALA A 260 4.19 -8.67 1.10
N LEU A 261 3.62 -8.50 -0.10
CA LEU A 261 2.71 -9.51 -0.67
C LEU A 261 3.40 -10.85 -0.90
N ILE A 262 4.63 -10.86 -1.46
CA ILE A 262 5.40 -12.08 -1.67
C ILE A 262 5.73 -12.75 -0.33
N LEU A 263 6.28 -11.99 0.61
CA LEU A 263 6.68 -12.51 1.92
C LEU A 263 5.49 -12.98 2.75
N ASN A 264 4.39 -12.24 2.75
CA ASN A 264 3.15 -12.61 3.44
C ASN A 264 2.51 -13.87 2.83
N THR A 265 2.60 -14.04 1.51
CA THR A 265 2.09 -15.25 0.85
C THR A 265 2.91 -16.48 1.25
N LEU A 266 4.22 -16.37 1.23
CA LEU A 266 5.09 -17.47 1.67
C LEU A 266 4.93 -17.74 3.17
N TRP A 267 4.81 -16.69 4.00
CA TRP A 267 4.49 -16.85 5.42
C TRP A 267 3.19 -17.61 5.62
N ALA A 268 2.10 -17.19 4.96
CA ALA A 268 0.80 -17.85 5.05
C ALA A 268 0.87 -19.31 4.61
N LEU A 269 1.61 -19.61 3.53
CA LEU A 269 1.81 -20.98 3.04
C LEU A 269 2.58 -21.84 4.04
N PHE A 270 3.57 -21.30 4.74
CA PHE A 270 4.30 -22.04 5.80
C PHE A 270 3.44 -22.28 7.03
N GLU A 271 2.56 -21.34 7.39
CA GLU A 271 1.58 -21.56 8.48
C GLU A 271 0.47 -22.55 8.10
N HIS A 272 0.24 -22.77 6.77
CA HIS A 272 -0.79 -23.63 6.22
C HIS A 272 -0.22 -24.71 5.28
N PRO A 273 0.56 -25.69 5.79
CA PRO A 273 1.31 -26.64 4.97
C PRO A 273 0.45 -27.48 4.04
N ALA A 274 -0.83 -27.73 4.38
CA ALA A 274 -1.78 -28.42 3.50
C ALA A 274 -2.10 -27.58 2.24
N VAL A 275 -2.16 -26.24 2.35
CA VAL A 275 -2.34 -25.33 1.21
C VAL A 275 -1.08 -25.31 0.36
N LEU A 276 0.10 -25.23 0.97
CA LEU A 276 1.39 -25.29 0.28
C LEU A 276 1.55 -26.59 -0.51
N SER A 277 1.21 -27.74 0.08
CA SER A 277 1.25 -29.04 -0.59
C SER A 277 0.34 -29.07 -1.84
N ARG A 278 -0.88 -28.55 -1.70
CA ARG A 278 -1.82 -28.44 -2.83
C ARG A 278 -1.30 -27.49 -3.91
N LEU A 279 -0.75 -26.34 -3.52
CA LEU A 279 -0.17 -25.37 -4.46
C LEU A 279 1.02 -25.97 -5.23
N ARG A 280 1.88 -26.76 -4.58
CA ARG A 280 2.98 -27.48 -5.26
C ARG A 280 2.48 -28.51 -6.27
N ALA A 281 1.34 -29.12 -6.01
CA ALA A 281 0.71 -30.05 -6.95
C ALA A 281 -0.05 -29.35 -8.09
N ASP A 282 -0.58 -28.14 -7.83
CA ASP A 282 -1.40 -27.39 -8.79
C ASP A 282 -1.18 -25.89 -8.64
N LEU A 283 -0.29 -25.32 -9.46
CA LEU A 283 0.01 -23.90 -9.50
C LEU A 283 -1.18 -23.02 -9.95
N ALA A 284 -2.22 -23.59 -10.56
CA ALA A 284 -3.44 -22.84 -10.92
C ALA A 284 -4.20 -22.32 -9.68
N LEU A 285 -3.86 -22.78 -8.48
CA LEU A 285 -4.39 -22.27 -7.21
C LEU A 285 -3.72 -20.95 -6.75
N LEU A 286 -2.57 -20.58 -7.35
CA LEU A 286 -1.80 -19.41 -6.87
C LEU A 286 -2.58 -18.09 -6.90
N PRO A 287 -3.42 -17.79 -7.90
CA PRO A 287 -4.26 -16.60 -7.88
C PRO A 287 -5.17 -16.54 -6.65
N GLN A 288 -5.80 -17.65 -6.25
CA GLN A 288 -6.65 -17.71 -5.05
C GLN A 288 -5.84 -17.55 -3.75
N VAL A 289 -4.64 -18.13 -3.72
CA VAL A 289 -3.70 -17.96 -2.59
C VAL A 289 -3.33 -16.48 -2.43
N LEU A 290 -3.01 -15.78 -3.53
CA LEU A 290 -2.68 -14.35 -3.48
C LEU A 290 -3.85 -13.49 -3.01
N GLU A 291 -5.07 -13.71 -3.54
CA GLU A 291 -6.26 -12.97 -3.13
C GLU A 291 -6.57 -13.21 -1.64
N GLU A 292 -6.47 -14.45 -1.14
CA GLU A 292 -6.69 -14.74 0.27
C GLU A 292 -5.57 -14.17 1.15
N THR A 293 -4.33 -14.16 0.68
CA THR A 293 -3.23 -13.49 1.40
C THR A 293 -3.50 -12.00 1.55
N ILE A 294 -3.90 -11.32 0.46
CA ILE A 294 -4.21 -9.88 0.49
C ILE A 294 -5.36 -9.60 1.46
N ARG A 295 -6.37 -10.46 1.52
CA ARG A 295 -7.46 -10.35 2.49
C ARG A 295 -6.98 -10.62 3.93
N TRP A 296 -6.32 -11.74 4.15
CA TRP A 296 -6.02 -12.27 5.50
C TRP A 296 -4.84 -11.56 6.16
N LEU A 297 -3.82 -11.21 5.38
CA LEU A 297 -2.60 -10.52 5.82
C LEU A 297 -2.27 -9.40 4.84
N SER A 298 -3.13 -8.37 4.82
CA SER A 298 -2.97 -7.23 3.91
C SER A 298 -1.58 -6.61 4.03
N PRO A 299 -0.83 -6.44 2.95
CA PRO A 299 0.44 -5.70 2.97
C PRO A 299 0.28 -4.27 3.45
N VAL A 300 -0.73 -3.57 2.93
CA VAL A 300 -1.13 -2.22 3.34
C VAL A 300 -2.34 -2.33 4.26
N GLN A 301 -2.22 -1.79 5.47
CA GLN A 301 -3.23 -1.93 6.51
C GLN A 301 -4.27 -0.83 6.48
N SER A 302 -3.98 0.31 5.86
CA SER A 302 -4.86 1.47 5.91
C SER A 302 -4.86 2.31 4.63
N ALA A 303 -5.84 3.20 4.54
CA ALA A 303 -5.92 4.27 3.54
C ALA A 303 -6.37 5.56 4.21
N THR A 304 -5.48 6.54 4.29
CA THR A 304 -5.76 7.83 4.95
C THR A 304 -6.64 8.72 4.09
N ARG A 305 -7.56 9.43 4.75
CA ARG A 305 -8.38 10.51 4.19
C ARG A 305 -8.41 11.70 5.13
N HIS A 306 -8.74 12.86 4.61
CA HIS A 306 -8.95 14.09 5.37
C HIS A 306 -10.38 14.57 5.16
N VAL A 307 -11.04 14.99 6.25
CA VAL A 307 -12.42 15.48 6.22
C VAL A 307 -12.47 16.88 5.61
N VAL A 308 -13.22 17.05 4.53
CA VAL A 308 -13.35 18.34 3.83
C VAL A 308 -14.36 19.25 4.53
N LYS A 309 -15.46 18.68 5.00
CA LYS A 309 -16.55 19.40 5.71
C LYS A 309 -17.11 18.53 6.82
N ASP A 310 -17.57 19.16 7.89
CA ASP A 310 -18.21 18.46 8.99
C ASP A 310 -19.23 17.46 8.48
N CYS A 311 -19.11 16.24 8.96
CA CYS A 311 -20.00 15.14 8.56
C CYS A 311 -20.21 14.14 9.70
N GLU A 312 -21.16 13.24 9.51
CA GLU A 312 -21.43 12.15 10.43
C GLU A 312 -21.31 10.82 9.68
N ILE A 313 -20.60 9.87 10.28
CA ILE A 313 -20.46 8.49 9.80
C ILE A 313 -20.79 7.57 10.97
N ALA A 314 -21.74 6.65 10.79
CA ALA A 314 -22.17 5.68 11.80
C ALA A 314 -22.41 6.30 13.19
N GLY A 315 -23.04 7.50 13.26
CA GLY A 315 -23.34 8.21 14.52
C GLY A 315 -22.15 8.95 15.15
N VAL A 316 -20.99 9.00 14.50
CA VAL A 316 -19.82 9.74 14.95
C VAL A 316 -19.62 10.98 14.08
N ARG A 317 -19.61 12.16 14.72
CA ARG A 317 -19.28 13.42 14.06
C ARG A 317 -17.77 13.50 13.81
N LEU A 318 -17.41 13.77 12.56
CA LEU A 318 -16.07 14.05 12.09
C LEU A 318 -16.00 15.51 11.64
N GLU A 319 -15.05 16.27 12.18
CA GLU A 319 -14.89 17.69 11.91
C GLU A 319 -14.00 17.92 10.68
N ALA A 320 -14.25 18.99 9.94
CA ALA A 320 -13.41 19.43 8.84
C ALA A 320 -11.94 19.56 9.28
N GLY A 321 -11.01 19.08 8.45
CA GLY A 321 -9.58 19.04 8.76
C GLY A 321 -9.14 17.81 9.56
N ALA A 322 -10.06 16.99 10.09
CA ALA A 322 -9.68 15.77 10.79
C ALA A 322 -9.06 14.73 9.84
N THR A 323 -8.08 14.01 10.33
CA THR A 323 -7.48 12.87 9.63
C THR A 323 -8.23 11.59 10.01
N VAL A 324 -8.61 10.82 9.00
CA VAL A 324 -9.32 9.54 9.14
C VAL A 324 -8.49 8.43 8.49
N ASN A 325 -8.18 7.42 9.25
CA ASN A 325 -7.46 6.24 8.77
C ASN A 325 -8.46 5.09 8.56
N CYS A 326 -8.73 4.76 7.30
CA CYS A 326 -9.62 3.68 6.89
C CYS A 326 -8.86 2.36 6.97
N MET A 327 -9.13 1.54 8.00
CA MET A 327 -8.36 0.34 8.29
C MET A 327 -8.73 -0.82 7.36
N LEU A 328 -8.03 -0.93 6.22
CA LEU A 328 -8.23 -1.97 5.20
C LEU A 328 -8.02 -3.37 5.77
N GLY A 329 -6.94 -3.56 6.57
CA GLY A 329 -6.66 -4.83 7.23
C GLY A 329 -7.76 -5.27 8.20
N SER A 330 -8.42 -4.30 8.85
CA SER A 330 -9.60 -4.54 9.69
C SER A 330 -10.83 -4.91 8.84
N ALA A 331 -11.14 -4.10 7.83
CA ALA A 331 -12.27 -4.32 6.93
C ALA A 331 -12.20 -5.69 6.22
N ASN A 332 -10.99 -6.11 5.85
CA ASN A 332 -10.75 -7.42 5.24
C ASN A 332 -10.95 -8.61 6.18
N ARG A 333 -11.11 -8.35 7.47
CA ARG A 333 -11.46 -9.33 8.51
C ARG A 333 -12.80 -9.03 9.19
N ASP A 334 -13.68 -8.27 8.52
CA ASP A 334 -15.03 -8.03 9.02
C ASP A 334 -15.90 -9.31 8.87
N PRO A 335 -16.41 -9.90 9.97
CA PRO A 335 -17.19 -11.13 9.93
C PRO A 335 -18.52 -10.98 9.19
N HIS A 336 -19.07 -9.76 9.07
CA HIS A 336 -20.28 -9.49 8.29
C HIS A 336 -20.07 -9.66 6.78
N ILE A 337 -18.82 -9.55 6.31
CA ILE A 337 -18.45 -9.71 4.91
C ILE A 337 -17.74 -11.03 4.66
N PHE A 338 -16.84 -11.42 5.56
CA PHE A 338 -16.00 -12.61 5.45
C PHE A 338 -16.27 -13.56 6.60
N PRO A 339 -17.17 -14.56 6.47
CA PRO A 339 -17.41 -15.56 7.52
C PRO A 339 -16.10 -16.22 7.94
N HIS A 340 -15.93 -16.46 9.26
CA HIS A 340 -14.67 -16.98 9.82
C HIS A 340 -13.45 -16.20 9.35
N PRO A 341 -13.37 -14.86 9.59
CA PRO A 341 -12.43 -13.97 8.92
C PRO A 341 -10.97 -14.27 9.27
N ASP A 342 -10.70 -14.89 10.41
CA ASP A 342 -9.35 -15.21 10.86
C ASP A 342 -8.79 -16.52 10.27
N SER A 343 -9.63 -17.31 9.60
CA SER A 343 -9.19 -18.49 8.86
C SER A 343 -8.65 -18.13 7.49
N PHE A 344 -7.49 -18.70 7.13
CA PHE A 344 -6.95 -18.63 5.78
C PHE A 344 -7.61 -19.71 4.91
N ASP A 345 -8.53 -19.30 4.02
CA ASP A 345 -9.29 -20.24 3.17
C ASP A 345 -9.34 -19.76 1.71
N ILE A 346 -8.55 -20.38 0.86
CA ILE A 346 -8.43 -20.06 -0.57
C ILE A 346 -9.68 -20.43 -1.40
N ARG A 347 -10.69 -21.09 -0.79
CA ARG A 347 -11.93 -21.52 -1.45
C ARG A 347 -13.08 -20.54 -1.24
N ARG A 348 -12.85 -19.40 -0.56
CA ARG A 348 -13.90 -18.40 -0.35
C ARG A 348 -14.46 -17.90 -1.68
N THR A 349 -15.77 -17.83 -1.77
CA THR A 349 -16.46 -17.31 -2.97
C THR A 349 -16.38 -15.79 -3.11
N ASN A 350 -16.05 -15.09 -2.04
CA ASN A 350 -16.01 -13.63 -1.94
C ASN A 350 -14.59 -13.03 -1.82
N LEU A 351 -13.55 -13.78 -2.18
CA LEU A 351 -12.14 -13.35 -2.10
C LEU A 351 -11.92 -11.95 -2.67
N ARG A 352 -12.46 -11.67 -3.86
CA ARG A 352 -12.27 -10.40 -4.58
C ARG A 352 -12.98 -9.19 -3.95
N ARG A 353 -13.72 -9.39 -2.85
CA ARG A 353 -14.34 -8.30 -2.10
C ARG A 353 -13.38 -7.60 -1.14
N HIS A 354 -12.16 -8.13 -0.97
CA HIS A 354 -11.19 -7.47 -0.09
C HIS A 354 -10.85 -6.05 -0.56
N LEU A 355 -10.52 -5.18 0.39
CA LEU A 355 -10.13 -3.79 0.15
C LEU A 355 -8.60 -3.59 0.14
N GLY A 356 -7.80 -4.65 -0.01
CA GLY A 356 -6.34 -4.56 0.07
C GLY A 356 -5.67 -3.72 -1.04
N PHE A 357 -6.40 -3.42 -2.11
CA PHE A 357 -6.01 -2.45 -3.15
C PHE A 357 -6.85 -1.15 -3.09
N ALA A 358 -7.51 -0.88 -1.98
CA ALA A 358 -8.52 0.15 -1.83
C ALA A 358 -9.67 0.02 -2.87
N THR A 359 -10.44 1.07 -3.09
CA THR A 359 -11.53 1.14 -4.08
C THR A 359 -11.76 2.59 -4.49
N GLY A 360 -12.61 2.85 -5.49
CA GLY A 360 -12.93 4.20 -5.96
C GLY A 360 -11.79 4.86 -6.76
N PRO A 361 -11.78 6.20 -6.85
CA PRO A 361 -10.83 6.93 -7.68
C PRO A 361 -9.37 6.62 -7.37
N HIS A 362 -9.03 6.48 -6.08
CA HIS A 362 -7.69 6.16 -5.60
C HIS A 362 -7.44 4.65 -5.40
N SER A 363 -8.20 3.77 -6.07
CA SER A 363 -7.85 2.35 -6.13
C SER A 363 -6.46 2.15 -6.72
N CYS A 364 -5.72 1.14 -6.25
CA CYS A 364 -4.35 0.90 -6.68
C CYS A 364 -4.25 0.79 -8.21
N VAL A 365 -3.44 1.65 -8.83
CA VAL A 365 -3.23 1.62 -10.28
C VAL A 365 -2.42 0.40 -10.72
N GLY A 366 -1.50 -0.06 -9.85
CA GLY A 366 -0.58 -1.17 -10.11
C GLY A 366 -1.10 -2.56 -9.69
N PHE A 367 -2.36 -2.73 -9.30
CA PHE A 367 -2.85 -4.00 -8.73
C PHE A 367 -2.64 -5.22 -9.64
N ASN A 368 -2.74 -5.06 -10.96
CA ASN A 368 -2.47 -6.13 -11.91
C ASN A 368 -0.99 -6.49 -11.95
N LEU A 369 -0.10 -5.49 -11.99
CA LEU A 369 1.35 -5.69 -11.97
C LEU A 369 1.77 -6.37 -10.67
N ALA A 370 1.33 -5.87 -9.52
CA ALA A 370 1.64 -6.42 -8.20
C ALA A 370 1.27 -7.91 -8.07
N LYS A 371 0.08 -8.29 -8.55
CA LYS A 371 -0.33 -9.71 -8.56
C LYS A 371 0.48 -10.54 -9.54
N SER A 372 0.86 -10.00 -10.69
CA SER A 372 1.70 -10.70 -11.66
C SER A 372 3.12 -10.90 -11.14
N GLU A 373 3.72 -9.88 -10.53
CA GLU A 373 5.04 -9.94 -9.90
C GLU A 373 5.10 -10.97 -8.77
N ALA A 374 4.11 -10.93 -7.85
CA ALA A 374 4.03 -11.89 -6.76
C ALA A 374 3.80 -13.32 -7.27
N ARG A 375 2.97 -13.50 -8.31
CA ARG A 375 2.76 -14.80 -8.96
C ARG A 375 4.06 -15.32 -9.55
N ILE A 376 4.74 -14.53 -10.36
CA ILE A 376 6.01 -14.91 -11.01
C ILE A 376 7.06 -15.27 -9.97
N ALA A 377 7.23 -14.44 -8.92
CA ALA A 377 8.19 -14.68 -7.86
C ALA A 377 7.98 -16.05 -7.17
N ILE A 378 6.74 -16.38 -6.85
CA ILE A 378 6.39 -17.64 -6.18
C ILE A 378 6.50 -18.83 -7.13
N GLU A 379 6.06 -18.70 -8.38
CA GLU A 379 6.21 -19.74 -9.42
C GLU A 379 7.69 -20.11 -9.62
N GLU A 380 8.57 -19.11 -9.78
CA GLU A 380 10.01 -19.34 -9.97
C GLU A 380 10.69 -19.93 -8.73
N LEU A 381 10.32 -19.49 -7.53
CA LEU A 381 10.83 -20.11 -6.29
C LEU A 381 10.43 -21.58 -6.20
N LEU A 382 9.16 -21.91 -6.47
CA LEU A 382 8.67 -23.30 -6.44
C LEU A 382 9.28 -24.17 -7.54
N ALA A 383 9.56 -23.60 -8.71
CA ALA A 383 10.17 -24.32 -9.82
C ALA A 383 11.67 -24.59 -9.60
N LEU A 384 12.42 -23.60 -9.11
CA LEU A 384 13.89 -23.68 -9.02
C LEU A 384 14.38 -24.17 -7.65
N LEU A 385 13.54 -24.08 -6.60
CA LEU A 385 13.79 -24.55 -5.23
C LEU A 385 12.57 -25.35 -4.71
N PRO A 386 12.25 -26.53 -5.28
CA PRO A 386 10.98 -27.20 -5.04
C PRO A 386 10.77 -27.70 -3.61
N GLN A 387 11.82 -27.86 -2.82
CA GLN A 387 11.80 -28.42 -1.47
C GLN A 387 12.08 -27.40 -0.34
N PHE A 388 12.07 -26.09 -0.65
CA PHE A 388 12.37 -25.10 0.39
C PHE A 388 11.33 -25.07 1.51
N ALA A 389 11.80 -24.74 2.72
CA ALA A 389 11.01 -24.58 3.93
C ALA A 389 11.48 -23.34 4.73
N ARG A 390 10.63 -22.82 5.61
CA ARG A 390 10.99 -21.72 6.50
C ARG A 390 12.04 -22.17 7.52
N VAL A 391 13.10 -21.38 7.69
CA VAL A 391 14.08 -21.50 8.78
C VAL A 391 13.60 -20.64 9.94
N GLY A 392 12.95 -21.26 10.92
CA GLY A 392 12.24 -20.57 12.00
C GLY A 392 13.13 -19.68 12.87
N SER A 393 14.35 -20.15 13.19
CA SER A 393 15.32 -19.40 14.02
C SER A 393 15.90 -18.16 13.34
N GLU A 394 15.82 -18.07 12.02
CA GLU A 394 16.35 -16.96 11.21
C GLU A 394 15.21 -16.08 10.64
N SER A 395 13.94 -16.44 10.90
CA SER A 395 12.78 -15.68 10.45
C SER A 395 12.25 -14.81 11.58
N GLY A 396 12.06 -13.52 11.28
CA GLY A 396 11.49 -12.56 12.23
C GLY A 396 9.97 -12.65 12.30
N PRO A 397 9.34 -12.06 13.33
CA PRO A 397 7.88 -12.01 13.46
C PRO A 397 7.26 -11.07 12.42
N LEU A 398 5.94 -11.22 12.22
CA LEU A 398 5.14 -10.23 11.51
C LEU A 398 5.12 -8.91 12.28
N ARG A 399 5.36 -7.79 11.60
CA ARG A 399 5.40 -6.44 12.16
C ARG A 399 4.73 -5.43 11.24
N GLY A 400 4.38 -4.31 11.81
CA GLY A 400 3.85 -3.14 11.11
C GLY A 400 2.34 -2.94 11.22
N TYR A 401 1.94 -1.73 11.51
CA TYR A 401 0.53 -1.34 11.60
C TYR A 401 0.03 -0.54 10.38
N GLU A 402 0.94 0.00 9.56
CA GLU A 402 0.62 0.61 8.26
C GLU A 402 1.04 -0.28 7.09
N PHE A 403 2.29 -0.76 7.12
CA PHE A 403 2.82 -1.77 6.20
C PHE A 403 3.18 -3.01 7.00
N ARG A 404 2.55 -4.16 6.69
CA ARG A 404 2.71 -5.37 7.50
C ARG A 404 3.34 -6.50 6.72
N GLN A 405 4.46 -7.00 7.25
CA GLN A 405 5.19 -8.13 6.69
C GLN A 405 6.08 -8.80 7.74
N PRO A 406 6.67 -9.98 7.48
CA PRO A 406 7.73 -10.53 8.32
C PRO A 406 8.92 -9.56 8.37
N ALA A 407 9.48 -9.35 9.55
CA ALA A 407 10.69 -8.54 9.71
C ALA A 407 11.89 -9.16 8.95
N ALA A 408 11.93 -10.50 8.89
CA ALA A 408 12.82 -11.29 8.05
C ALA A 408 12.12 -12.61 7.70
N LEU A 409 12.41 -13.18 6.53
CA LEU A 409 11.90 -14.49 6.13
C LEU A 409 13.04 -15.31 5.51
N ALA A 410 13.62 -16.19 6.31
CA ALA A 410 14.65 -17.11 5.84
C ALA A 410 14.05 -18.43 5.37
N ILE A 411 14.55 -18.92 4.25
CA ILE A 411 14.24 -20.26 3.71
C ILE A 411 15.50 -21.08 3.55
N GLY A 412 15.35 -22.43 3.66
CA GLY A 412 16.40 -23.42 3.40
C GLY A 412 15.86 -24.55 2.53
N TRP A 413 16.73 -25.18 1.75
CA TRP A 413 16.42 -26.27 0.83
C TRP A 413 17.54 -27.30 0.75
#